data_d43878e5dca87b3c76bf4a9971ecfb36
#
_entry.id   d43878e5dca87b3c76bf4a9971ecfb36
#
_cell.length_a   1.000
_cell.length_b   1.000
_cell.length_c   1.000
_cell.angle_alpha   90.00
_cell.angle_beta   90.00
_cell.angle_gamma   90.00
#
_symmetry.space_group_name_H-M   'P 1'
#
loop_
_entity.id
_entity.type
_entity.pdbx_description
1 polymer ?
#
loop_
_entity_poly.entity_id
_entity_poly.type
_entity_poly.pdbx_seq_one_letter_code
_entity_poly.pdbx_strand_id
1 'polypeptide(L)'
;MTPTEETETVVIDPRFCGPPGTGNGGYVAGLLAARLGGAGEITLRRPPPVGTTLEIVAGAGSSVSLVHGPDLIAEAVAGGPDGPGPAAVTLADARAAGAASRLRAHPEEHPYPGCFVCGPDRGPGDGLGILVGPVAGRDLAADVWVPDGSLAGPDGAVAPEFVWAALDCSGGVGAIGNEAPDGPPWVLGRYAARTAAPVLAGEPHVVAGWRMAQDGRKLLAGSAVFTPAGRLAGLARATWIRLR
;
A
#
# COMPACT_ATOMS: atom_id res chain seq x y z
N MET A 1 -29.47 -27.29 10.48
CA MET A 1 -28.09 -27.04 10.95
C MET A 1 -27.61 -25.80 10.26
N THR A 2 -27.54 -24.67 10.95
CA THR A 2 -26.87 -23.44 10.48
C THR A 2 -25.39 -23.77 10.30
N PRO A 3 -24.75 -23.41 9.17
CA PRO A 3 -23.31 -23.53 9.03
C PRO A 3 -22.69 -22.71 10.14
N THR A 4 -21.83 -23.29 10.95
CA THR A 4 -20.91 -22.56 11.81
C THR A 4 -20.07 -21.70 10.87
N GLU A 5 -20.27 -20.38 10.87
CA GLU A 5 -19.35 -19.45 10.22
C GLU A 5 -17.98 -19.69 10.85
N GLU A 6 -17.08 -20.30 10.09
CA GLU A 6 -15.68 -20.43 10.52
C GLU A 6 -15.10 -19.02 10.58
N THR A 7 -14.96 -18.50 11.78
CA THR A 7 -14.27 -17.21 12.01
C THR A 7 -12.79 -17.45 11.81
N GLU A 8 -12.24 -16.89 10.75
CA GLU A 8 -10.80 -16.88 10.50
C GLU A 8 -10.14 -15.81 11.38
N THR A 9 -9.01 -16.14 12.01
CA THR A 9 -8.25 -15.17 12.80
C THR A 9 -6.93 -14.81 12.11
N VAL A 10 -6.49 -13.56 12.31
CA VAL A 10 -5.22 -13.05 11.82
C VAL A 10 -4.54 -12.18 12.88
N VAL A 11 -3.22 -12.24 12.93
CA VAL A 11 -2.39 -11.30 13.71
C VAL A 11 -1.53 -10.51 12.74
N ILE A 12 -1.63 -9.18 12.81
CA ILE A 12 -0.74 -8.30 12.03
C ILE A 12 0.59 -8.24 12.80
N ASP A 13 1.66 -8.79 12.22
CA ASP A 13 2.98 -8.72 12.82
C ASP A 13 3.42 -7.24 12.96
N PRO A 14 3.98 -6.82 14.11
CA PRO A 14 4.51 -5.46 14.31
C PRO A 14 5.49 -4.99 13.24
N ARG A 15 6.18 -5.90 12.55
CA ARG A 15 7.01 -5.59 11.39
C ARG A 15 6.23 -4.85 10.30
N PHE A 16 4.98 -5.22 10.06
CA PHE A 16 4.14 -4.68 8.98
C PHE A 16 3.34 -3.44 9.40
N CYS A 17 3.93 -2.60 10.26
CA CYS A 17 3.28 -1.39 10.72
C CYS A 17 3.30 -0.25 9.67
N GLY A 18 2.33 0.67 9.80
CA GLY A 18 2.31 1.99 9.19
C GLY A 18 2.59 3.05 10.26
N PRO A 19 1.59 3.85 10.69
CA PRO A 19 1.70 4.67 11.89
C PRO A 19 2.03 3.82 13.13
N PRO A 20 2.67 4.38 14.18
CA PRO A 20 3.05 3.63 15.37
C PRO A 20 1.90 2.82 15.98
N GLY A 21 2.16 1.54 16.26
CA GLY A 21 1.19 0.63 16.88
C GLY A 21 0.06 0.15 15.96
N THR A 22 0.09 0.52 14.67
CA THR A 22 -0.96 0.15 13.72
C THR A 22 -0.39 -0.51 12.47
N GLY A 23 -1.10 -1.49 11.91
CA GLY A 23 -0.74 -2.12 10.65
C GLY A 23 -0.73 -1.14 9.48
N ASN A 24 0.17 -1.34 8.52
CA ASN A 24 0.14 -0.62 7.26
C ASN A 24 -1.19 -0.87 6.53
N GLY A 25 -1.85 0.19 6.10
CA GLY A 25 -3.20 0.10 5.55
C GLY A 25 -3.27 -0.74 4.27
N GLY A 26 -2.30 -0.61 3.39
CA GLY A 26 -2.20 -1.40 2.16
C GLY A 26 -1.95 -2.89 2.44
N TYR A 27 -1.07 -3.21 3.38
CA TYR A 27 -0.84 -4.59 3.82
C TYR A 27 -2.13 -5.23 4.35
N VAL A 28 -2.83 -4.55 5.27
CA VAL A 28 -4.10 -5.05 5.83
C VAL A 28 -5.17 -5.19 4.76
N ALA A 29 -5.23 -4.23 3.83
CA ALA A 29 -6.14 -4.30 2.69
C ALA A 29 -5.85 -5.52 1.80
N GLY A 30 -4.58 -5.83 1.54
CA GLY A 30 -4.14 -7.00 0.79
C GLY A 30 -4.55 -8.31 1.45
N LEU A 31 -4.43 -8.40 2.79
CA LEU A 31 -4.92 -9.57 3.55
C LEU A 31 -6.42 -9.80 3.34
N LEU A 32 -7.24 -8.76 3.36
CA LEU A 32 -8.68 -8.88 3.14
C LEU A 32 -9.00 -9.18 1.67
N ALA A 33 -8.30 -8.55 0.73
CA ALA A 33 -8.51 -8.78 -0.70
C ALA A 33 -8.22 -10.23 -1.12
N ALA A 34 -7.32 -10.93 -0.44
CA ALA A 34 -7.06 -12.36 -0.68
C ALA A 34 -8.32 -13.20 -0.50
N ARG A 35 -9.24 -12.82 0.41
CA ARG A 35 -10.54 -13.50 0.65
C ARG A 35 -11.61 -13.13 -0.40
N LEU A 36 -11.31 -12.14 -1.23
CA LEU A 36 -12.18 -11.64 -2.29
C LEU A 36 -11.66 -11.98 -3.70
N GLY A 37 -10.70 -12.91 -3.81
CA GLY A 37 -10.11 -13.30 -5.08
C GLY A 37 -9.00 -12.37 -5.58
N GLY A 38 -8.39 -11.57 -4.70
CA GLY A 38 -7.19 -10.78 -4.99
C GLY A 38 -7.43 -9.35 -5.49
N ALA A 39 -8.69 -8.95 -5.65
CA ALA A 39 -9.08 -7.58 -5.98
C ALA A 39 -10.22 -7.13 -5.08
N GLY A 40 -10.16 -5.88 -4.58
CA GLY A 40 -11.18 -5.39 -3.67
C GLY A 40 -11.11 -3.88 -3.46
N GLU A 41 -12.18 -3.33 -2.87
CA GLU A 41 -12.22 -2.01 -2.26
C GLU A 41 -12.36 -2.17 -0.74
N ILE A 42 -11.42 -1.60 0.01
CA ILE A 42 -11.33 -1.70 1.45
C ILE A 42 -11.53 -0.30 2.06
N THR A 43 -12.40 -0.21 3.06
CA THR A 43 -12.57 1.00 3.86
C THR A 43 -12.03 0.75 5.26
N LEU A 44 -11.00 1.47 5.67
CA LEU A 44 -10.47 1.46 7.02
C LEU A 44 -11.38 2.33 7.91
N ARG A 45 -11.96 1.72 8.95
CA ARG A 45 -12.83 2.38 9.93
C ARG A 45 -12.09 2.81 11.17
N ARG A 46 -11.08 2.03 11.55
CA ARG A 46 -10.18 2.28 12.68
C ARG A 46 -8.75 1.87 12.32
N PRO A 47 -7.73 2.42 12.99
CA PRO A 47 -6.36 1.94 12.84
C PRO A 47 -6.28 0.45 13.21
N PRO A 48 -5.79 -0.43 12.31
CA PRO A 48 -5.67 -1.86 12.59
C PRO A 48 -4.56 -2.10 13.64
N PRO A 49 -4.85 -2.66 14.83
CA PRO A 49 -3.81 -2.89 15.84
C PRO A 49 -2.84 -3.99 15.40
N VAL A 50 -1.55 -3.84 15.72
CA VAL A 50 -0.52 -4.87 15.52
C VAL A 50 -0.36 -5.75 16.77
N GLY A 51 0.13 -6.99 16.59
CA GLY A 51 0.41 -7.92 17.68
C GLY A 51 -0.84 -8.43 18.42
N THR A 52 -2.02 -8.20 17.86
CA THR A 52 -3.31 -8.55 18.47
C THR A 52 -4.08 -9.46 17.53
N THR A 53 -4.80 -10.44 18.09
CA THR A 53 -5.68 -11.31 17.30
C THR A 53 -6.89 -10.52 16.81
N LEU A 54 -7.09 -10.50 15.52
CA LEU A 54 -8.23 -9.93 14.82
C LEU A 54 -9.02 -11.05 14.16
N GLU A 55 -10.30 -10.82 13.94
CA GLU A 55 -11.19 -11.78 13.29
C GLU A 55 -11.58 -11.27 11.90
N ILE A 56 -11.53 -12.16 10.91
CA ILE A 56 -12.07 -11.93 9.57
C ILE A 56 -13.42 -12.61 9.50
N VAL A 57 -14.46 -11.81 9.30
CA VAL A 57 -15.85 -12.26 9.28
C VAL A 57 -16.40 -12.12 7.88
N ALA A 58 -16.98 -13.19 7.34
CA ALA A 58 -17.69 -13.14 6.07
C ALA A 58 -18.96 -12.28 6.21
N GLY A 59 -19.17 -11.41 5.23
CA GLY A 59 -20.36 -10.56 5.14
C GLY A 59 -21.34 -11.05 4.07
N ALA A 60 -22.36 -10.27 3.81
CA ALA A 60 -23.32 -10.55 2.76
C ALA A 60 -22.69 -10.40 1.36
N GLY A 61 -22.98 -11.31 0.45
CA GLY A 61 -22.41 -11.33 -0.89
C GLY A 61 -20.89 -11.56 -0.87
N SER A 62 -20.17 -10.87 -1.76
CA SER A 62 -18.69 -10.92 -1.79
C SER A 62 -18.10 -9.79 -0.93
N SER A 63 -18.27 -9.89 0.38
CA SER A 63 -17.73 -8.94 1.35
C SER A 63 -17.11 -9.65 2.55
N VAL A 64 -16.12 -9.01 3.18
CA VAL A 64 -15.52 -9.45 4.45
C VAL A 64 -15.27 -8.24 5.34
N SER A 65 -15.26 -8.47 6.66
CA SER A 65 -14.96 -7.46 7.66
C SER A 65 -13.81 -7.92 8.54
N LEU A 66 -12.95 -7.00 8.94
CA LEU A 66 -11.94 -7.19 9.98
C LEU A 66 -12.44 -6.58 11.26
N VAL A 67 -12.51 -7.36 12.34
CA VAL A 67 -13.02 -6.90 13.63
C VAL A 67 -12.03 -7.20 14.76
N HIS A 68 -12.11 -6.41 15.83
CA HIS A 68 -11.39 -6.61 17.09
C HIS A 68 -12.39 -6.51 18.24
N GLY A 69 -12.85 -7.66 18.74
CA GLY A 69 -13.98 -7.69 19.67
C GLY A 69 -15.21 -6.99 19.08
N PRO A 70 -15.76 -5.94 19.74
CA PRO A 70 -16.94 -5.22 19.22
C PRO A 70 -16.60 -4.20 18.14
N ASP A 71 -15.34 -3.93 17.87
CA ASP A 71 -14.89 -2.85 17.00
C ASP A 71 -14.71 -3.31 15.55
N LEU A 72 -15.42 -2.66 14.62
CA LEU A 72 -15.18 -2.80 13.19
C LEU A 72 -13.91 -2.03 12.80
N ILE A 73 -12.88 -2.77 12.35
CA ILE A 73 -11.60 -2.21 11.94
C ILE A 73 -11.60 -1.86 10.46
N ALA A 74 -12.06 -2.77 9.60
CA ALA A 74 -12.12 -2.56 8.16
C ALA A 74 -13.28 -3.34 7.54
N GLU A 75 -13.76 -2.83 6.41
CA GLU A 75 -14.73 -3.50 5.53
C GLU A 75 -14.12 -3.64 4.15
N ALA A 76 -14.35 -4.76 3.50
CA ALA A 76 -13.87 -5.06 2.16
C ALA A 76 -14.99 -5.64 1.30
N VAL A 77 -15.07 -5.17 0.06
CA VAL A 77 -15.97 -5.71 -0.97
C VAL A 77 -15.17 -6.06 -2.21
N ALA A 78 -15.63 -7.06 -2.95
CA ALA A 78 -15.00 -7.42 -4.22
C ALA A 78 -15.10 -6.25 -5.21
N GLY A 79 -14.07 -6.06 -6.01
CA GLY A 79 -13.94 -4.97 -6.98
C GLY A 79 -12.51 -4.50 -7.07
N GLY A 80 -12.26 -3.49 -7.90
CA GLY A 80 -10.91 -2.92 -8.03
C GLY A 80 -10.91 -1.76 -9.01
N PRO A 81 -9.79 -1.03 -9.13
CA PRO A 81 -9.70 0.04 -10.10
C PRO A 81 -9.69 -0.51 -11.52
N ASP A 82 -10.51 0.11 -12.38
CA ASP A 82 -10.54 -0.17 -13.80
C ASP A 82 -9.46 0.63 -14.56
N GLY A 83 -9.18 0.18 -15.78
CA GLY A 83 -8.32 0.87 -16.73
C GLY A 83 -6.87 0.39 -16.75
N PRO A 84 -6.09 0.91 -17.70
CA PRO A 84 -4.73 0.44 -17.98
C PRO A 84 -3.66 1.00 -17.05
N GLY A 85 -3.97 1.97 -16.19
CA GLY A 85 -2.97 2.74 -15.45
C GLY A 85 -2.23 3.75 -16.33
N PRO A 86 -1.23 4.47 -15.79
CA PRO A 86 -0.40 5.38 -16.57
C PRO A 86 0.58 4.63 -17.47
N ALA A 87 1.18 5.32 -18.44
CA ALA A 87 2.33 4.79 -19.16
C ALA A 87 3.48 4.46 -18.18
N ALA A 88 4.16 3.35 -18.41
CA ALA A 88 5.25 2.91 -17.56
C ALA A 88 6.37 3.98 -17.45
N VAL A 89 7.04 4.01 -16.32
CA VAL A 89 8.28 4.76 -16.10
C VAL A 89 9.43 3.80 -16.34
N THR A 90 10.51 4.25 -16.98
CA THR A 90 11.69 3.39 -17.14
C THR A 90 12.39 3.18 -15.79
N LEU A 91 13.12 2.08 -15.65
CA LEU A 91 13.92 1.82 -14.45
C LEU A 91 14.94 2.93 -14.19
N ALA A 92 15.50 3.53 -15.24
CA ALA A 92 16.46 4.63 -15.12
C ALA A 92 15.80 5.89 -14.56
N ASP A 93 14.63 6.28 -15.11
CA ASP A 93 13.89 7.45 -14.64
C ASP A 93 13.34 7.23 -13.22
N ALA A 94 12.85 6.03 -12.89
CA ALA A 94 12.38 5.69 -11.56
C ALA A 94 13.51 5.76 -10.53
N ARG A 95 14.71 5.27 -10.87
CA ARG A 95 15.89 5.36 -9.99
C ARG A 95 16.32 6.81 -9.78
N ALA A 96 16.34 7.63 -10.83
CA ALA A 96 16.63 9.06 -10.74
C ALA A 96 15.58 9.78 -9.88
N ALA A 97 14.30 9.46 -10.07
CA ALA A 97 13.19 10.01 -9.29
C ALA A 97 13.30 9.65 -7.80
N GLY A 98 13.49 8.36 -7.49
CA GLY A 98 13.68 7.90 -6.10
C GLY A 98 14.88 8.56 -5.41
N ALA A 99 15.98 8.76 -6.14
CA ALA A 99 17.15 9.50 -5.62
C ALA A 99 16.83 10.97 -5.32
N ALA A 100 15.88 11.58 -6.04
CA ALA A 100 15.41 12.95 -5.83
C ALA A 100 14.26 13.07 -4.81
N SER A 101 13.88 11.96 -4.15
CA SER A 101 12.85 11.99 -3.11
C SER A 101 13.27 12.87 -1.92
N ARG A 102 12.40 13.81 -1.55
CA ARG A 102 12.62 14.67 -0.38
C ARG A 102 12.73 13.84 0.91
N LEU A 103 11.86 12.86 1.09
CA LEU A 103 11.88 12.01 2.29
C LEU A 103 13.16 11.16 2.38
N ARG A 104 13.85 10.91 1.26
CA ARG A 104 15.18 10.28 1.27
C ARG A 104 16.28 11.28 1.65
N ALA A 105 16.15 12.53 1.21
CA ALA A 105 17.10 13.60 1.55
C ALA A 105 16.90 14.12 2.98
N HIS A 106 15.65 14.09 3.47
CA HIS A 106 15.24 14.63 4.77
C HIS A 106 14.42 13.57 5.54
N PRO A 107 15.05 12.47 6.00
CA PRO A 107 14.36 11.39 6.69
C PRO A 107 13.67 11.83 8.00
N GLU A 108 14.18 12.90 8.63
CA GLU A 108 13.60 13.52 9.82
C GLU A 108 12.22 14.14 9.59
N GLU A 109 11.86 14.44 8.36
CA GLU A 109 10.53 14.96 8.00
C GLU A 109 9.47 13.87 7.83
N HIS A 110 9.88 12.60 7.87
CA HIS A 110 8.94 11.49 7.66
C HIS A 110 7.98 11.34 8.84
N PRO A 111 6.63 11.44 8.63
CA PRO A 111 5.67 11.43 9.75
C PRO A 111 5.61 10.08 10.49
N TYR A 112 6.03 9.00 9.84
CA TYR A 112 6.00 7.63 10.36
C TYR A 112 7.31 6.90 10.05
N PRO A 113 8.43 7.25 10.72
CA PRO A 113 9.77 6.77 10.34
C PRO A 113 9.92 5.25 10.46
N GLY A 114 9.10 4.57 11.27
CA GLY A 114 9.05 3.12 11.36
C GLY A 114 8.11 2.42 10.37
N CYS A 115 7.51 3.13 9.40
CA CYS A 115 6.59 2.53 8.43
C CYS A 115 7.26 1.40 7.63
N PHE A 116 6.59 0.25 7.52
CA PHE A 116 7.08 -0.92 6.79
C PHE A 116 7.43 -0.63 5.32
N VAL A 117 6.67 0.26 4.66
CA VAL A 117 6.85 0.54 3.23
C VAL A 117 7.89 1.63 2.98
N CYS A 118 7.74 2.79 3.64
CA CYS A 118 8.49 4.00 3.33
C CYS A 118 9.28 4.56 4.52
N GLY A 119 9.31 3.85 5.65
CA GLY A 119 9.98 4.32 6.86
C GLY A 119 11.50 4.32 6.74
N PRO A 120 12.17 5.45 6.98
CA PRO A 120 13.63 5.54 6.90
C PRO A 120 14.36 4.80 8.02
N ASP A 121 13.70 4.46 9.12
CA ASP A 121 14.30 3.72 10.25
C ASP A 121 14.38 2.20 9.97
N ARG A 122 13.88 1.74 8.82
CA ARG A 122 13.92 0.33 8.44
C ARG A 122 15.25 -0.02 7.77
N GLY A 123 15.88 -1.08 8.27
CA GLY A 123 17.07 -1.65 7.65
C GLY A 123 16.77 -2.45 6.38
N PRO A 124 17.81 -2.81 5.62
CA PRO A 124 17.65 -3.69 4.45
C PRO A 124 16.96 -5.01 4.81
N GLY A 125 15.94 -5.40 4.03
CA GLY A 125 15.16 -6.62 4.23
C GLY A 125 14.09 -6.54 5.34
N ASP A 126 14.09 -5.50 6.20
CA ASP A 126 13.07 -5.32 7.24
C ASP A 126 11.83 -4.58 6.70
N GLY A 127 12.01 -3.61 5.82
CA GLY A 127 10.95 -2.87 5.14
C GLY A 127 11.08 -2.94 3.62
N LEU A 128 10.16 -2.28 2.91
CA LEU A 128 10.20 -2.22 1.45
C LEU A 128 11.17 -1.16 0.92
N GLY A 129 11.47 -0.12 1.72
CA GLY A 129 12.42 0.95 1.38
C GLY A 129 12.00 1.84 0.21
N ILE A 130 10.69 1.94 -0.06
CA ILE A 130 10.13 2.69 -1.20
C ILE A 130 9.92 4.15 -0.80
N LEU A 131 10.65 5.06 -1.45
CA LEU A 131 10.55 6.50 -1.25
C LEU A 131 10.45 7.18 -2.62
N VAL A 132 9.23 7.24 -3.16
CA VAL A 132 8.99 7.83 -4.48
C VAL A 132 9.37 9.31 -4.52
N GLY A 133 9.99 9.74 -5.61
CA GLY A 133 10.32 11.13 -5.91
C GLY A 133 9.83 11.54 -7.30
N PRO A 134 9.91 12.82 -7.67
CA PRO A 134 9.33 13.37 -8.88
C PRO A 134 10.00 12.80 -10.15
N VAL A 135 9.19 12.37 -11.10
CA VAL A 135 9.67 11.96 -12.43
C VAL A 135 9.74 13.19 -13.34
N ALA A 136 10.90 13.46 -13.92
CA ALA A 136 11.11 14.61 -14.78
C ALA A 136 10.11 14.62 -15.96
N GLY A 137 9.44 15.76 -16.15
CA GLY A 137 8.47 15.96 -17.26
C GLY A 137 7.16 15.18 -17.11
N ARG A 138 6.87 14.58 -15.98
CA ARG A 138 5.63 13.84 -15.73
C ARG A 138 4.98 14.24 -14.40
N ASP A 139 3.67 14.30 -14.38
CA ASP A 139 2.90 14.61 -13.17
C ASP A 139 2.68 13.33 -12.34
N LEU A 140 3.78 12.69 -11.94
CA LEU A 140 3.82 11.52 -11.07
C LEU A 140 5.19 11.39 -10.39
N ALA A 141 5.22 10.65 -9.30
CA ALA A 141 6.44 10.24 -8.59
C ALA A 141 6.71 8.75 -8.80
N ALA A 142 7.97 8.31 -8.73
CA ALA A 142 8.35 6.91 -8.84
C ALA A 142 9.59 6.57 -7.99
N ASP A 143 9.78 5.27 -7.77
CA ASP A 143 11.00 4.69 -7.22
C ASP A 143 11.21 3.28 -7.81
N VAL A 144 12.39 2.73 -7.61
CA VAL A 144 12.68 1.31 -7.89
C VAL A 144 12.54 0.51 -6.61
N TRP A 145 11.72 -0.53 -6.65
CA TRP A 145 11.55 -1.50 -5.58
C TRP A 145 12.13 -2.85 -6.00
N VAL A 146 13.07 -3.36 -5.20
CA VAL A 146 13.61 -4.73 -5.32
C VAL A 146 13.10 -5.50 -4.10
N PRO A 147 12.05 -6.30 -4.24
CA PRO A 147 11.48 -7.03 -3.11
C PRO A 147 12.48 -8.02 -2.52
N ASP A 148 12.58 -8.06 -1.19
CA ASP A 148 13.37 -9.07 -0.48
C ASP A 148 12.76 -10.47 -0.63
N GLY A 149 13.62 -11.50 -0.65
CA GLY A 149 13.18 -12.90 -0.78
C GLY A 149 12.28 -13.38 0.36
N SER A 150 12.33 -12.75 1.54
CA SER A 150 11.45 -13.07 2.67
C SER A 150 9.98 -12.72 2.44
N LEU A 151 9.68 -11.96 1.39
CA LEU A 151 8.33 -11.55 1.01
C LEU A 151 7.69 -12.49 -0.03
N ALA A 152 8.44 -13.45 -0.53
CA ALA A 152 8.03 -14.32 -1.62
C ALA A 152 7.69 -15.74 -1.17
N GLY A 153 6.78 -16.36 -1.90
CA GLY A 153 6.49 -17.77 -1.81
C GLY A 153 7.56 -18.66 -2.48
N PRO A 154 7.36 -19.99 -2.48
CA PRO A 154 8.30 -20.95 -3.08
C PRO A 154 8.52 -20.78 -4.59
N ASP A 155 7.58 -20.14 -5.28
CA ASP A 155 7.64 -19.80 -6.71
C ASP A 155 8.41 -18.50 -7.00
N GLY A 156 8.93 -17.84 -5.98
CA GLY A 156 9.62 -16.56 -6.07
C GLY A 156 8.69 -15.35 -6.24
N ALA A 157 7.38 -15.56 -6.34
CA ALA A 157 6.41 -14.48 -6.41
C ALA A 157 6.18 -13.85 -5.03
N VAL A 158 6.23 -12.52 -4.98
CA VAL A 158 5.91 -11.73 -3.78
C VAL A 158 4.44 -11.92 -3.44
N ALA A 159 4.15 -12.20 -2.16
CA ALA A 159 2.78 -12.38 -1.72
C ALA A 159 1.95 -11.10 -1.96
N PRO A 160 0.69 -11.22 -2.41
CA PRO A 160 -0.12 -10.08 -2.87
C PRO A 160 -0.23 -8.93 -1.87
N GLU A 161 -0.32 -9.22 -0.58
CA GLU A 161 -0.44 -8.20 0.49
C GLU A 161 0.76 -7.24 0.53
N PHE A 162 1.96 -7.70 0.14
CA PHE A 162 3.15 -6.82 0.06
C PHE A 162 3.12 -5.94 -1.20
N VAL A 163 2.55 -6.44 -2.30
CA VAL A 163 2.31 -5.61 -3.50
C VAL A 163 1.27 -4.52 -3.19
N TRP A 164 0.22 -4.87 -2.44
CA TRP A 164 -0.77 -3.91 -1.96
C TRP A 164 -0.15 -2.87 -1.04
N ALA A 165 0.74 -3.28 -0.13
CA ALA A 165 1.49 -2.36 0.73
C ALA A 165 2.36 -1.40 -0.09
N ALA A 166 3.09 -1.90 -1.08
CA ALA A 166 3.93 -1.07 -1.97
C ALA A 166 3.11 -0.02 -2.72
N LEU A 167 1.94 -0.38 -3.22
CA LEU A 167 1.01 0.53 -3.90
C LEU A 167 0.44 1.61 -2.96
N ASP A 168 0.20 1.30 -1.68
CA ASP A 168 -0.39 2.20 -0.69
C ASP A 168 0.48 3.46 -0.48
N CYS A 169 1.63 3.32 0.16
CA CYS A 169 2.50 4.47 0.47
C CYS A 169 2.99 5.19 -0.79
N SER A 170 3.26 4.47 -1.87
CA SER A 170 3.68 5.10 -3.12
C SER A 170 2.60 6.02 -3.68
N GLY A 171 1.33 5.61 -3.59
CA GLY A 171 0.19 6.43 -3.95
C GLY A 171 0.08 7.67 -3.07
N GLY A 172 0.14 7.50 -1.75
CA GLY A 172 0.06 8.59 -0.78
C GLY A 172 1.20 9.61 -0.93
N VAL A 173 2.44 9.15 -0.87
CA VAL A 173 3.63 10.01 -0.99
C VAL A 173 3.66 10.71 -2.34
N GLY A 174 3.41 9.99 -3.44
CA GLY A 174 3.37 10.58 -4.78
C GLY A 174 2.27 11.63 -4.96
N ALA A 175 1.11 11.44 -4.31
CA ALA A 175 0.00 12.39 -4.37
C ALA A 175 0.17 13.59 -3.45
N ILE A 176 0.81 13.41 -2.27
CA ILE A 176 1.15 14.51 -1.35
C ILE A 176 2.17 15.44 -2.01
N GLY A 177 3.14 14.88 -2.73
CA GLY A 177 4.18 15.63 -3.44
C GLY A 177 5.53 15.60 -2.74
N ASN A 178 6.51 16.27 -3.35
CA ASN A 178 7.92 16.27 -2.93
C ASN A 178 8.33 17.55 -2.20
N GLU A 179 7.38 18.29 -1.66
CA GLU A 179 7.62 19.50 -0.87
C GLU A 179 7.70 19.20 0.62
N ALA A 180 8.17 20.18 1.40
CA ALA A 180 8.18 20.05 2.85
C ALA A 180 6.76 19.83 3.39
N PRO A 181 6.57 18.92 4.37
CA PRO A 181 5.25 18.69 4.96
C PRO A 181 4.68 19.98 5.57
N ASP A 182 3.42 20.28 5.24
CA ASP A 182 2.70 21.44 5.74
C ASP A 182 1.51 21.02 6.62
N GLY A 183 1.71 20.78 7.90
CA GLY A 183 0.65 20.45 8.87
C GLY A 183 0.44 18.95 9.12
N PRO A 184 -0.73 18.54 9.63
CA PRO A 184 -0.96 17.17 10.09
C PRO A 184 -0.78 16.11 9.01
N PRO A 185 -0.31 14.89 9.39
CA PRO A 185 -0.06 13.84 8.44
C PRO A 185 -1.33 13.28 7.81
N TRP A 186 -1.14 12.58 6.70
CA TRP A 186 -2.20 11.88 5.97
C TRP A 186 -2.21 10.40 6.35
N VAL A 187 -3.39 9.81 6.38
CA VAL A 187 -3.61 8.37 6.61
C VAL A 187 -4.54 7.80 5.55
N LEU A 188 -4.37 6.51 5.25
CA LEU A 188 -5.24 5.80 4.33
C LEU A 188 -6.65 5.66 4.93
N GLY A 189 -7.68 6.00 4.16
CA GLY A 189 -9.09 5.83 4.56
C GLY A 189 -9.83 4.81 3.71
N ARG A 190 -9.70 4.88 2.36
CA ARG A 190 -10.30 3.94 1.43
C ARG A 190 -9.27 3.55 0.38
N TYR A 191 -9.30 2.29 -0.01
CA TYR A 191 -8.29 1.73 -0.89
C TYR A 191 -8.86 0.64 -1.78
N ALA A 192 -8.76 0.82 -3.08
CA ALA A 192 -9.13 -0.18 -4.06
C ALA A 192 -7.90 -0.57 -4.87
N ALA A 193 -7.58 -1.86 -4.95
CA ALA A 193 -6.44 -2.30 -5.72
C ALA A 193 -6.67 -3.68 -6.37
N ARG A 194 -5.84 -3.98 -7.34
CA ARG A 194 -5.74 -5.30 -7.99
C ARG A 194 -4.31 -5.58 -8.40
N THR A 195 -3.93 -6.84 -8.39
CA THR A 195 -2.73 -7.34 -9.04
C THR A 195 -3.05 -7.76 -10.48
N ALA A 196 -2.09 -7.62 -11.40
CA ALA A 196 -2.27 -7.90 -12.82
C ALA A 196 -1.18 -8.81 -13.40
N ALA A 197 -0.02 -8.90 -12.75
CA ALA A 197 1.06 -9.80 -13.08
C ALA A 197 1.88 -10.09 -11.81
N PRO A 198 2.62 -11.22 -11.75
CA PRO A 198 3.53 -11.51 -10.64
C PRO A 198 4.59 -10.42 -10.49
N VAL A 199 4.89 -10.10 -9.23
CA VAL A 199 6.06 -9.33 -8.80
C VAL A 199 7.05 -10.35 -8.26
N LEU A 200 8.27 -10.40 -8.80
CA LEU A 200 9.27 -11.39 -8.42
C LEU A 200 10.29 -10.80 -7.44
N ALA A 201 10.62 -11.55 -6.38
CA ALA A 201 11.63 -11.15 -5.43
C ALA A 201 13.03 -11.10 -6.11
N GLY A 202 13.86 -10.15 -5.70
CA GLY A 202 15.17 -9.91 -6.26
C GLY A 202 15.19 -9.18 -7.60
N GLU A 203 14.04 -9.00 -8.27
CA GLU A 203 13.93 -8.24 -9.52
C GLU A 203 13.57 -6.76 -9.28
N PRO A 204 14.14 -5.83 -10.07
CA PRO A 204 13.81 -4.41 -9.92
C PRO A 204 12.46 -4.09 -10.56
N HIS A 205 11.49 -3.69 -9.77
CA HIS A 205 10.17 -3.21 -10.20
C HIS A 205 10.11 -1.69 -10.09
N VAL A 206 9.30 -1.06 -10.93
CA VAL A 206 8.98 0.36 -10.80
C VAL A 206 7.69 0.51 -10.02
N VAL A 207 7.73 1.32 -8.97
CA VAL A 207 6.53 1.74 -8.22
C VAL A 207 6.29 3.21 -8.48
N ALA A 208 5.06 3.58 -8.85
CA ALA A 208 4.69 4.95 -9.18
C ALA A 208 3.43 5.38 -8.43
N GLY A 209 3.35 6.67 -8.08
CA GLY A 209 2.20 7.28 -7.43
C GLY A 209 1.92 8.67 -7.96
N TRP A 210 0.64 9.07 -7.99
CA TRP A 210 0.23 10.37 -8.50
C TRP A 210 -1.03 10.89 -7.82
N ARG A 211 -1.18 12.22 -7.84
CA ARG A 211 -2.41 12.90 -7.40
C ARG A 211 -3.47 12.81 -8.50
N MET A 212 -4.67 12.40 -8.13
CA MET A 212 -5.82 12.41 -9.00
C MET A 212 -6.71 13.63 -8.73
N ALA A 213 -6.97 13.93 -7.45
CA ALA A 213 -7.75 15.09 -7.01
C ALA A 213 -7.49 15.37 -5.53
N GLN A 214 -7.88 16.57 -5.08
CA GLN A 214 -7.92 16.92 -3.67
C GLN A 214 -9.16 17.74 -3.37
N ASP A 215 -9.87 17.41 -2.29
CA ASP A 215 -11.01 18.15 -1.76
C ASP A 215 -10.85 18.28 -0.24
N GLY A 216 -10.46 19.44 0.21
CA GLY A 216 -10.18 19.74 1.61
C GLY A 216 -9.18 18.77 2.21
N ARG A 217 -9.65 17.96 3.17
CA ARG A 217 -8.84 16.92 3.86
C ARG A 217 -8.85 15.56 3.17
N LYS A 218 -9.42 15.45 1.97
CA LYS A 218 -9.42 14.22 1.18
C LYS A 218 -8.49 14.39 -0.01
N LEU A 219 -7.57 13.46 -0.18
CA LEU A 219 -6.65 13.37 -1.30
C LEU A 219 -6.91 12.07 -2.05
N LEU A 220 -7.26 12.17 -3.32
CA LEU A 220 -7.41 11.01 -4.20
C LEU A 220 -6.08 10.75 -4.88
N ALA A 221 -5.57 9.53 -4.71
CA ALA A 221 -4.30 9.09 -5.22
C ALA A 221 -4.47 7.88 -6.14
N GLY A 222 -3.62 7.78 -7.14
CA GLY A 222 -3.41 6.59 -7.92
C GLY A 222 -2.01 6.03 -7.68
N SER A 223 -1.84 4.71 -7.83
CA SER A 223 -0.52 4.08 -7.81
C SER A 223 -0.46 2.85 -8.72
N ALA A 224 0.74 2.53 -9.19
CA ALA A 224 0.98 1.38 -10.04
C ALA A 224 2.33 0.74 -9.74
N VAL A 225 2.39 -0.59 -9.92
CA VAL A 225 3.65 -1.35 -9.96
C VAL A 225 3.83 -1.87 -11.37
N PHE A 226 5.04 -1.74 -11.92
CA PHE A 226 5.41 -2.26 -13.22
C PHE A 226 6.54 -3.28 -13.10
N THR A 227 6.47 -4.34 -13.89
CA THR A 227 7.56 -5.32 -14.03
C THR A 227 8.79 -4.66 -14.67
N PRO A 228 9.98 -5.29 -14.62
CA PRO A 228 11.18 -4.79 -15.33
C PRO A 228 10.96 -4.55 -16.83
N ALA A 229 10.05 -5.30 -17.45
CA ALA A 229 9.66 -5.14 -18.86
C ALA A 229 8.59 -4.06 -19.09
N GLY A 230 8.22 -3.28 -18.07
CA GLY A 230 7.23 -2.21 -18.19
C GLY A 230 5.77 -2.67 -18.25
N ARG A 231 5.47 -3.95 -17.98
CA ARG A 231 4.09 -4.45 -17.87
C ARG A 231 3.49 -4.03 -16.52
N LEU A 232 2.23 -3.64 -16.51
CA LEU A 232 1.48 -3.39 -15.29
C LEU A 232 1.39 -4.68 -14.45
N ALA A 233 1.87 -4.62 -13.22
CA ALA A 233 1.81 -5.71 -12.24
C ALA A 233 0.77 -5.45 -11.13
N GLY A 234 0.50 -4.18 -10.82
CA GLY A 234 -0.51 -3.79 -9.87
C GLY A 234 -1.01 -2.38 -10.13
N LEU A 235 -2.28 -2.13 -9.77
CA LEU A 235 -2.92 -0.82 -9.91
C LEU A 235 -3.78 -0.55 -8.68
N ALA A 236 -3.73 0.69 -8.16
CA ALA A 236 -4.57 1.07 -7.06
C ALA A 236 -5.13 2.49 -7.18
N ARG A 237 -6.23 2.74 -6.46
CA ARG A 237 -6.80 4.05 -6.15
C ARG A 237 -7.03 4.14 -4.65
N ALA A 238 -6.67 5.29 -4.07
CA ALA A 238 -6.76 5.52 -2.64
C ALA A 238 -7.43 6.85 -2.33
N THR A 239 -8.15 6.90 -1.21
CA THR A 239 -8.55 8.14 -0.56
C THR A 239 -7.75 8.26 0.72
N TRP A 240 -6.87 9.25 0.76
CA TRP A 240 -6.10 9.63 1.94
C TRP A 240 -6.82 10.74 2.70
N ILE A 241 -6.74 10.71 4.01
CA ILE A 241 -7.41 11.66 4.91
C ILE A 241 -6.36 12.39 5.71
N ARG A 242 -6.34 13.72 5.64
CA ARG A 242 -5.50 14.56 6.50
C ARG A 242 -6.06 14.56 7.92
N LEU A 243 -5.23 14.23 8.89
CA LEU A 243 -5.62 14.27 10.31
C LEU A 243 -5.96 15.71 10.74
N ARG A 244 -6.59 15.87 11.90
CA ARG A 244 -6.95 17.19 12.47
C ARG A 244 -5.87 17.65 13.44
#